data_32718c636307e2f51bc17fae16ef5c40
#
_entry.id   32718c636307e2f51bc17fae16ef5c40
#
_cell.length_a   1.000
_cell.length_b   1.000
_cell.length_c   1.000
_cell.angle_alpha   90.00
_cell.angle_beta   90.00
_cell.angle_gamma   90.00
#
_symmetry.space_group_name_H-M   'P 1'
#
loop_
_entity.id
_entity.type
_entity.pdbx_description
1 polymer ?
#
loop_
_entity_poly.entity_id
_entity_poly.type
_entity_poly.pdbx_seq_one_letter_code
_entity_poly.pdbx_strand_id
1 'polypeptide(L)'
;MDLGIAGRHAIVCASSRGIGFACAESLAREGVHVTLNGRDPEALADAVARLGAAHAVDVGSVVGDIADPATQAALLAACPAPDILVNNNGGPAPGRFADWDRDTWIAALDANMLAPLAMIRAVLDGMVERSFGRIVNITSAMV
;
A
#
# COMPACT_ATOMS: atom_id res chain seq x y z
N MET A 1 -14.27 7.71 18.11
CA MET A 1 -14.69 6.28 18.19
C MET A 1 -13.43 5.47 18.30
N ASP A 2 -13.30 4.58 19.26
CA ASP A 2 -12.17 3.66 19.34
C ASP A 2 -12.37 2.53 18.32
N LEU A 3 -11.44 2.39 17.39
CA LEU A 3 -11.47 1.37 16.35
C LEU A 3 -10.74 0.07 16.77
N GLY A 4 -10.09 0.06 17.93
CA GLY A 4 -9.31 -1.08 18.44
C GLY A 4 -8.11 -1.44 17.57
N ILE A 5 -7.52 -0.46 16.85
CA ILE A 5 -6.39 -0.66 15.94
C ILE A 5 -5.09 0.02 16.39
N ALA A 6 -5.09 0.77 17.46
CA ALA A 6 -3.88 1.39 18.00
C ALA A 6 -2.79 0.33 18.29
N GLY A 7 -1.54 0.63 17.95
CA GLY A 7 -0.40 -0.29 18.07
C GLY A 7 -0.35 -1.41 17.02
N ARG A 8 -1.29 -1.46 16.08
CA ARG A 8 -1.24 -2.37 14.93
C ARG A 8 -0.25 -1.90 13.88
N HIS A 9 0.11 -2.78 12.96
CA HIS A 9 1.04 -2.51 11.87
C HIS A 9 0.34 -2.58 10.52
N ALA A 10 0.55 -1.56 9.69
CA ALA A 10 -0.05 -1.47 8.35
C ALA A 10 1.00 -1.37 7.25
N ILE A 11 0.77 -2.05 6.14
CA ILE A 11 1.41 -1.76 4.85
C ILE A 11 0.42 -0.96 4.00
N VAL A 12 0.87 0.17 3.48
CA VAL A 12 0.08 1.01 2.56
C VAL A 12 0.82 1.18 1.24
N CYS A 13 0.32 0.55 0.20
CA CYS A 13 0.93 0.57 -1.13
C CYS A 13 0.70 1.92 -1.83
N ALA A 14 1.65 2.38 -2.65
CA ALA A 14 1.61 3.62 -3.41
C ALA A 14 1.13 4.83 -2.56
N SER A 15 1.80 5.06 -1.44
CA SER A 15 1.36 5.97 -0.38
C SER A 15 2.23 7.21 -0.18
N SER A 16 3.10 7.56 -1.13
CA SER A 16 3.87 8.80 -1.08
C SER A 16 3.01 10.06 -1.24
N ARG A 17 1.81 9.94 -1.82
CA ARG A 17 0.86 11.04 -2.05
C ARG A 17 -0.56 10.52 -2.30
N GLY A 18 -1.50 11.45 -2.48
CA GLY A 18 -2.88 11.15 -2.89
C GLY A 18 -3.63 10.25 -1.91
N ILE A 19 -4.45 9.34 -2.43
CA ILE A 19 -5.32 8.46 -1.63
C ILE A 19 -4.50 7.55 -0.72
N GLY A 20 -3.40 6.98 -1.21
CA GLY A 20 -2.54 6.13 -0.39
C GLY A 20 -1.97 6.88 0.82
N PHE A 21 -1.49 8.11 0.64
CA PHE A 21 -1.02 8.93 1.75
C PHE A 21 -2.14 9.27 2.74
N ALA A 22 -3.33 9.62 2.25
CA ALA A 22 -4.49 9.91 3.10
C ALA A 22 -4.92 8.69 3.92
N CYS A 23 -4.85 7.48 3.35
CA CYS A 23 -5.08 6.23 4.08
C CYS A 23 -4.03 6.04 5.19
N ALA A 24 -2.74 6.23 4.87
CA ALA A 24 -1.66 6.10 5.85
C ALA A 24 -1.79 7.13 6.98
N GLU A 25 -2.11 8.37 6.66
CA GLU A 25 -2.35 9.43 7.65
C GLU A 25 -3.55 9.11 8.56
N SER A 26 -4.63 8.59 7.99
CA SER A 26 -5.79 8.18 8.78
C SER A 26 -5.47 7.05 9.74
N LEU A 27 -4.69 6.06 9.30
CA LEU A 27 -4.23 4.96 10.14
C LEU A 27 -3.27 5.45 11.24
N ALA A 28 -2.31 6.31 10.90
CA ALA A 28 -1.37 6.88 11.85
C ALA A 28 -2.07 7.73 12.93
N ARG A 29 -3.13 8.46 12.57
CA ARG A 29 -3.98 9.21 13.50
C ARG A 29 -4.65 8.31 14.54
N GLU A 30 -4.98 7.09 14.18
CA GLU A 30 -5.55 6.06 15.07
C GLU A 30 -4.48 5.24 15.81
N GLY A 31 -3.21 5.66 15.76
CA GLY A 31 -2.11 5.02 16.48
C GLY A 31 -1.55 3.77 15.81
N VAL A 32 -1.76 3.57 14.51
CA VAL A 32 -1.23 2.46 13.74
C VAL A 32 0.18 2.80 13.24
N HIS A 33 1.15 1.90 13.42
CA HIS A 33 2.46 1.99 12.79
C HIS A 33 2.33 1.70 11.29
N VAL A 34 2.93 2.51 10.43
CA VAL A 34 2.72 2.41 8.99
C VAL A 34 4.02 2.20 8.22
N THR A 35 3.99 1.31 7.24
CA THR A 35 5.05 1.13 6.25
C THR A 35 4.54 1.60 4.90
N LEU A 36 5.15 2.68 4.40
CA LEU A 36 4.80 3.33 3.15
C LEU A 36 5.54 2.70 1.97
N ASN A 37 4.97 2.84 0.78
CA ASN A 37 5.60 2.47 -0.47
C ASN A 37 5.39 3.54 -1.53
N GLY A 38 6.38 3.74 -2.37
CA GLY A 38 6.32 4.65 -3.50
C GLY A 38 7.53 4.51 -4.42
N ARG A 39 7.39 4.91 -5.68
CA ARG A 39 8.45 4.82 -6.69
C ARG A 39 9.44 5.98 -6.61
N ASP A 40 8.98 7.13 -6.16
CA ASP A 40 9.79 8.35 -6.04
C ASP A 40 10.36 8.43 -4.63
N PRO A 41 11.70 8.32 -4.47
CA PRO A 41 12.33 8.31 -3.15
C PRO A 41 12.21 9.64 -2.41
N GLU A 42 12.22 10.78 -3.09
CA GLU A 42 12.09 12.09 -2.46
C GLU A 42 10.68 12.32 -1.94
N ALA A 43 9.66 12.04 -2.77
CA ALA A 43 8.27 12.15 -2.36
C ALA A 43 7.93 11.17 -1.22
N LEU A 44 8.53 9.98 -1.21
CA LEU A 44 8.33 9.00 -0.15
C LEU A 44 9.00 9.44 1.16
N ALA A 45 10.20 9.98 1.10
CA ALA A 45 10.89 10.53 2.26
C ALA A 45 10.14 11.71 2.89
N ASP A 46 9.57 12.61 2.07
CA ASP A 46 8.72 13.70 2.54
C ASP A 46 7.46 13.17 3.24
N ALA A 47 6.81 12.16 2.66
CA ALA A 47 5.64 11.52 3.27
C ALA A 47 5.96 10.91 4.65
N VAL A 48 7.09 10.21 4.78
CA VAL A 48 7.58 9.66 6.06
C VAL A 48 7.79 10.76 7.08
N ALA A 49 8.49 11.84 6.69
CA ALA A 49 8.79 12.97 7.57
C ALA A 49 7.50 13.66 8.07
N ARG A 50 6.53 13.86 7.18
CA ARG A 50 5.24 14.48 7.52
C ARG A 50 4.44 13.65 8.51
N LEU A 51 4.34 12.34 8.29
CA LEU A 51 3.61 11.45 9.18
C LEU A 51 4.30 11.32 10.54
N GLY A 52 5.61 11.14 10.56
CA GLY A 52 6.38 11.02 11.80
C GLY A 52 6.39 12.31 12.62
N ALA A 53 6.28 13.49 12.00
CA ALA A 53 6.17 14.76 12.71
C ALA A 53 4.76 15.01 13.28
N ALA A 54 3.72 14.46 12.64
CA ALA A 54 2.33 14.70 13.00
C ALA A 54 1.76 13.68 13.99
N HIS A 55 2.32 12.46 14.03
CA HIS A 55 1.76 11.36 14.79
C HIS A 55 2.85 10.59 15.56
N ALA A 56 2.53 10.15 16.79
CA ALA A 56 3.44 9.39 17.65
C ALA A 56 3.41 7.88 17.29
N VAL A 57 3.77 7.55 16.06
CA VAL A 57 3.82 6.18 15.53
C VAL A 57 5.11 5.95 14.76
N ASP A 58 5.51 4.70 14.60
CA ASP A 58 6.63 4.36 13.72
C ASP A 58 6.19 4.42 12.27
N VAL A 59 7.01 5.07 11.45
CA VAL A 59 6.78 5.22 10.01
C VAL A 59 7.98 4.67 9.25
N GLY A 60 7.81 3.49 8.64
CA GLY A 60 8.78 2.90 7.74
C GLY A 60 8.46 3.19 6.27
N SER A 61 9.40 2.89 5.38
CA SER A 61 9.15 3.00 3.94
C SER A 61 10.01 2.08 3.09
N VAL A 62 9.49 1.71 1.92
CA VAL A 62 10.21 0.96 0.89
C VAL A 62 10.00 1.63 -0.47
N VAL A 63 11.10 2.03 -1.10
CA VAL A 63 11.10 2.58 -2.46
C VAL A 63 10.99 1.45 -3.48
N GLY A 64 10.09 1.58 -4.43
CA GLY A 64 9.95 0.65 -5.54
C GLY A 64 8.54 0.61 -6.12
N ASP A 65 8.39 -0.05 -7.25
CA ASP A 65 7.09 -0.32 -7.86
C ASP A 65 6.44 -1.53 -7.16
N ILE A 66 5.20 -1.36 -6.70
CA ILE A 66 4.48 -2.46 -6.01
C ILE A 66 4.18 -3.64 -6.94
N ALA A 67 4.21 -3.45 -8.25
CA ALA A 67 4.11 -4.54 -9.22
C ALA A 67 5.39 -5.41 -9.27
N ASP A 68 6.53 -4.90 -8.80
CA ASP A 68 7.78 -5.65 -8.73
C ASP A 68 7.80 -6.59 -7.53
N PRO A 69 7.98 -7.92 -7.74
CA PRO A 69 8.11 -8.90 -6.66
C PRO A 69 9.22 -8.58 -5.66
N ALA A 70 10.32 -7.94 -6.08
CA ALA A 70 11.39 -7.54 -5.17
C ALA A 70 10.93 -6.44 -4.20
N THR A 71 10.13 -5.49 -4.66
CA THR A 71 9.51 -4.46 -3.82
C THR A 71 8.51 -5.07 -2.83
N GLN A 72 7.71 -6.04 -3.28
CA GLN A 72 6.77 -6.77 -2.40
C GLN A 72 7.52 -7.51 -1.29
N ALA A 73 8.60 -8.21 -1.63
CA ALA A 73 9.44 -8.91 -0.66
C ALA A 73 10.09 -7.94 0.34
N ALA A 74 10.57 -6.78 -0.11
CA ALA A 74 11.16 -5.76 0.75
C ALA A 74 10.12 -5.15 1.72
N LEU A 75 8.87 -4.94 1.28
CA LEU A 75 7.78 -4.49 2.14
C LEU A 75 7.46 -5.50 3.24
N LEU A 76 7.39 -6.78 2.89
CA LEU A 76 7.14 -7.85 3.84
C LEU A 76 8.31 -8.03 4.83
N ALA A 77 9.54 -7.77 4.39
CA ALA A 77 10.70 -7.76 5.27
C ALA A 77 10.70 -6.56 6.23
N ALA A 78 10.25 -5.39 5.76
CA ALA A 78 10.13 -4.18 6.58
C ALA A 78 8.97 -4.24 7.57
N CYS A 79 7.90 -4.96 7.23
CA CYS A 79 6.73 -5.19 8.08
C CYS A 79 6.35 -6.69 8.04
N PRO A 80 7.02 -7.54 8.84
CA PRO A 80 6.88 -9.00 8.73
C PRO A 80 5.52 -9.55 9.19
N ALA A 81 4.79 -8.80 10.00
CA ALA A 81 3.51 -9.23 10.55
C ALA A 81 2.45 -8.11 10.42
N PRO A 82 2.09 -7.72 9.20
CA PRO A 82 1.11 -6.67 9.01
C PRO A 82 -0.28 -7.12 9.47
N ASP A 83 -0.94 -6.27 10.21
CA ASP A 83 -2.33 -6.45 10.63
C ASP A 83 -3.30 -5.82 9.62
N ILE A 84 -2.82 -4.81 8.89
CA ILE A 84 -3.60 -4.06 7.91
C ILE A 84 -2.82 -3.97 6.60
N LEU A 85 -3.48 -4.28 5.49
CA LEU A 85 -2.95 -4.11 4.14
C LEU A 85 -3.87 -3.19 3.35
N VAL A 86 -3.33 -2.08 2.85
CA VAL A 86 -4.03 -1.21 1.91
C VAL A 86 -3.39 -1.37 0.53
N ASN A 87 -4.06 -2.12 -0.33
CA ASN A 87 -3.70 -2.23 -1.73
C ASN A 87 -4.17 -0.98 -2.48
N ASN A 88 -3.23 -0.24 -3.01
CA ASN A 88 -3.41 0.93 -3.82
C ASN A 88 -2.31 1.00 -4.87
N ASN A 89 -2.62 1.48 -6.05
CA ASN A 89 -1.63 1.74 -7.09
C ASN A 89 -2.10 2.88 -7.98
N GLY A 90 -1.21 3.40 -8.84
CA GLY A 90 -1.59 4.29 -9.93
C GLY A 90 -2.44 3.54 -10.95
N GLY A 91 -3.50 4.17 -11.44
CA GLY A 91 -4.26 3.63 -12.56
C GLY A 91 -3.40 3.58 -13.84
N PRO A 92 -3.86 2.86 -14.87
CA PRO A 92 -3.21 2.89 -16.17
C PRO A 92 -3.19 4.31 -16.74
N ALA A 93 -2.24 4.59 -17.64
CA ALA A 93 -2.19 5.88 -18.32
C ALA A 93 -3.50 6.13 -19.06
N PRO A 94 -4.04 7.36 -19.02
CA PRO A 94 -5.22 7.70 -19.79
C PRO A 94 -5.00 7.47 -21.27
N GLY A 95 -5.98 6.90 -21.97
CA GLY A 95 -5.89 6.63 -23.38
C GLY A 95 -7.24 6.15 -23.94
N ARG A 96 -7.33 6.08 -25.26
CA ARG A 96 -8.50 5.51 -25.93
C ARG A 96 -8.35 3.99 -25.95
N PHE A 97 -9.42 3.25 -25.87
CA PHE A 97 -9.41 1.78 -25.94
C PHE A 97 -8.61 1.25 -27.15
N ALA A 98 -8.74 1.93 -28.31
CA ALA A 98 -8.05 1.51 -29.54
C ALA A 98 -6.52 1.74 -29.52
N ASP A 99 -6.01 2.56 -28.62
CA ASP A 99 -4.58 2.91 -28.52
C ASP A 99 -3.83 1.95 -27.59
N TRP A 100 -4.55 1.09 -26.87
CA TRP A 100 -3.96 0.16 -25.92
C TRP A 100 -3.67 -1.19 -26.57
N ASP A 101 -2.39 -1.50 -26.68
CA ASP A 101 -1.91 -2.80 -27.13
C ASP A 101 -1.93 -3.85 -26.00
N ARG A 102 -1.53 -5.07 -26.33
CA ARG A 102 -1.49 -6.19 -25.39
C ARG A 102 -0.59 -5.90 -24.20
N ASP A 103 0.55 -5.27 -24.41
CA ASP A 103 1.53 -5.03 -23.34
C ASP A 103 1.02 -3.98 -22.35
N THR A 104 0.33 -2.96 -22.84
CA THR A 104 -0.37 -1.96 -22.01
C THR A 104 -1.45 -2.62 -21.14
N TRP A 105 -2.24 -3.54 -21.70
CA TRP A 105 -3.23 -4.30 -20.96
C TRP A 105 -2.61 -5.20 -19.89
N ILE A 106 -1.53 -5.93 -20.22
CA ILE A 106 -0.84 -6.78 -19.27
C ILE A 106 -0.26 -5.96 -18.13
N ALA A 107 0.39 -4.83 -18.42
CA ALA A 107 0.92 -3.93 -17.38
C ALA A 107 -0.17 -3.41 -16.45
N ALA A 108 -1.34 -3.05 -16.98
CA ALA A 108 -2.48 -2.60 -16.19
C ALA A 108 -3.03 -3.72 -15.29
N LEU A 109 -3.15 -4.94 -15.79
CA LEU A 109 -3.58 -6.12 -15.01
C LEU A 109 -2.56 -6.47 -13.93
N ASP A 110 -1.28 -6.43 -14.26
CA ASP A 110 -0.21 -6.71 -13.30
C ASP A 110 -0.24 -5.72 -12.14
N ALA A 111 -0.28 -4.43 -12.43
CA ALA A 111 -0.27 -3.38 -11.43
C ALA A 111 -1.54 -3.33 -10.57
N ASN A 112 -2.72 -3.60 -11.14
CA ASN A 112 -4.01 -3.33 -10.46
C ASN A 112 -4.75 -4.60 -10.03
N MET A 113 -4.32 -5.79 -10.46
CA MET A 113 -4.92 -7.06 -10.09
C MET A 113 -3.89 -8.05 -9.52
N LEU A 114 -2.80 -8.34 -10.23
CA LEU A 114 -1.86 -9.38 -9.81
C LEU A 114 -1.00 -8.94 -8.62
N ALA A 115 -0.54 -7.70 -8.58
CA ALA A 115 0.21 -7.17 -7.45
C ALA A 115 -0.63 -7.15 -6.15
N PRO A 116 -1.88 -6.64 -6.12
CA PRO A 116 -2.76 -6.79 -4.97
C PRO A 116 -2.99 -8.24 -4.55
N LEU A 117 -3.21 -9.16 -5.50
CA LEU A 117 -3.38 -10.59 -5.19
C LEU A 117 -2.13 -11.20 -4.56
N ALA A 118 -0.95 -10.86 -5.04
CA ALA A 118 0.31 -11.32 -4.47
C ALA A 118 0.49 -10.83 -3.02
N MET A 119 0.21 -9.55 -2.75
CA MET A 119 0.29 -8.98 -1.41
C MET A 119 -0.74 -9.62 -0.47
N ILE A 120 -1.99 -9.82 -0.91
CA ILE A 120 -3.03 -10.51 -0.11
C ILE A 120 -2.56 -11.92 0.26
N ARG A 121 -2.08 -12.68 -0.72
CA ARG A 121 -1.57 -14.04 -0.52
C ARG A 121 -0.45 -14.10 0.52
N ALA A 122 0.44 -13.11 0.48
CA ALA A 122 1.60 -13.07 1.38
C ALA A 122 1.25 -12.77 2.83
N VAL A 123 0.16 -12.04 3.10
CA VAL A 123 -0.20 -11.60 4.47
C VAL A 123 -1.32 -12.42 5.10
N LEU A 124 -2.14 -13.10 4.28
CA LEU A 124 -3.40 -13.70 4.71
C LEU A 124 -3.23 -14.75 5.81
N ASP A 125 -2.33 -15.71 5.62
CA ASP A 125 -2.13 -16.79 6.58
C ASP A 125 -1.69 -16.26 7.95
N GLY A 126 -0.77 -15.31 7.99
CA GLY A 126 -0.35 -14.66 9.23
C GLY A 126 -1.48 -13.86 9.91
N MET A 127 -2.34 -13.21 9.15
CA MET A 127 -3.53 -12.54 9.70
C MET A 127 -4.52 -13.55 10.31
N VAL A 128 -4.73 -14.68 9.63
CA VAL A 128 -5.58 -15.78 10.14
C VAL A 128 -5.01 -16.35 11.44
N GLU A 129 -3.73 -16.68 11.47
CA GLU A 129 -3.04 -17.21 12.67
C GLU A 129 -3.15 -16.27 13.88
N ARG A 130 -3.04 -14.95 13.65
CA ARG A 130 -3.18 -13.96 14.71
C ARG A 130 -4.64 -13.59 15.02
N SER A 131 -5.61 -14.21 14.33
CA SER A 131 -7.05 -13.93 14.46
C SER A 131 -7.40 -12.45 14.28
N PHE A 132 -6.58 -11.73 13.51
CA PHE A 132 -6.81 -10.32 13.16
C PHE A 132 -6.22 -10.00 11.80
N GLY A 133 -6.98 -9.33 10.95
CA GLY A 133 -6.53 -8.79 9.67
C GLY A 133 -7.56 -7.85 9.06
N ARG A 134 -7.08 -6.84 8.34
CA ARG A 134 -7.89 -5.94 7.53
C ARG A 134 -7.22 -5.76 6.18
N ILE A 135 -7.94 -6.06 5.12
CA ILE A 135 -7.44 -5.89 3.75
C ILE A 135 -8.38 -4.91 3.04
N VAL A 136 -7.82 -3.81 2.59
CA VAL A 136 -8.54 -2.76 1.85
C VAL A 136 -7.98 -2.70 0.44
N ASN A 137 -8.84 -2.81 -0.56
CA ASN A 137 -8.49 -2.63 -1.96
C ASN A 137 -9.08 -1.32 -2.47
N ILE A 138 -8.23 -0.41 -2.90
CA ILE A 138 -8.65 0.83 -3.54
C ILE A 138 -8.92 0.54 -5.00
N THR A 139 -10.15 0.78 -5.41
CA THR A 139 -10.61 0.58 -6.79
C THR A 139 -11.19 1.89 -7.35
N SER A 140 -11.43 1.93 -8.65
CA SER A 140 -12.05 3.07 -9.31
C SER A 140 -13.33 2.64 -10.01
N ALA A 141 -14.33 3.51 -10.00
CA ALA A 141 -15.55 3.38 -10.81
C ALA A 141 -15.41 4.04 -12.19
N MET A 142 -14.26 4.65 -12.47
CA MET A 142 -13.96 5.22 -13.78
C MET A 142 -13.60 4.10 -14.75
N VAL A 143 -14.50 3.78 -15.65
CA VAL A 143 -14.37 2.84 -16.76
C VAL A 143 -14.52 3.57 -18.07
#